data_39a525df6e383d0a49e720696e5131ec
#
_entry.id   39a525df6e383d0a49e720696e5131ec
#
_cell.length_a   1.000
_cell.length_b   1.000
_cell.length_c   1.000
_cell.angle_alpha   90.00
_cell.angle_beta   90.00
_cell.angle_gamma   90.00
#
_symmetry.space_group_name_H-M   'P 1'
#
loop_
_entity.id
_entity.type
_entity.pdbx_description
1 polymer ?
#
loop_
_entity_poly.entity_id
_entity_poly.type
_entity_poly.pdbx_seq_one_letter_code
_entity_poly.pdbx_strand_id
1 'polypeptide(L)'
;IFERGETQIMGVTTLNMLKLEQQLDSLYPVTSKRYIHHYNFPPYSTGETGRVGSPKRREIGHGALAERALTPVLPSREEFPYAIRQVSEALGSNGSTSMGSVCASTLSLLNAGVPLRAPVAGIAMGLVSDEVDGETRYAALTDILGAEDALGDMDFKVAGTSEFVTAIQLDTKLDGIPASVLAGALTQAREARLHILDVLTAAIDAPDEMSEFAPRIISVKVPVAKIGEVIGPKGKMINQIQEDTGADISIEDDGTVFIGATDGPSAEAARTAINAIANPQVPEVGERYLGTVVKVTDFGAFISLTPGKDGLLHISEMRKLNGGKRVVDAEDVVSVGQKVQVEITKIDDRGKLSLSPVIDAEDAE
;
A
#
# COMPACT_ATOMS: atom_id res chain seq x y z
N ILE A 1 31.96 4.30 -0.30
CA ILE A 1 31.04 4.88 0.68
C ILE A 1 31.02 4.05 1.95
N PHE A 2 30.70 2.78 1.81
CA PHE A 2 30.46 1.90 2.95
C PHE A 2 31.73 1.51 3.69
N GLU A 3 32.81 1.27 2.97
CA GLU A 3 34.10 0.88 3.57
C GLU A 3 34.80 2.04 4.28
N ARG A 4 34.64 3.29 3.79
CA ARG A 4 35.25 4.48 4.39
C ARG A 4 34.42 5.08 5.51
N GLY A 5 33.10 4.90 5.49
CA GLY A 5 32.17 5.42 6.49
C GLY A 5 32.03 6.93 6.55
N GLU A 6 32.57 7.66 5.56
CA GLU A 6 32.54 9.13 5.54
C GLU A 6 31.20 9.68 5.07
N THR A 7 30.50 8.96 4.20
CA THR A 7 29.13 9.29 3.79
C THR A 7 28.15 8.40 4.54
N GLN A 8 27.26 9.03 5.28
CA GLN A 8 26.26 8.35 6.13
C GLN A 8 24.88 8.90 5.82
N ILE A 9 23.95 8.02 5.49
CA ILE A 9 22.57 8.36 5.16
C ILE A 9 21.62 7.58 6.07
N MET A 10 20.70 8.30 6.69
CA MET A 10 19.56 7.69 7.39
C MET A 10 18.36 7.66 6.42
N GLY A 11 17.90 6.47 6.07
CA GLY A 11 16.67 6.27 5.30
C GLY A 11 15.47 6.08 6.23
N VAL A 12 14.39 6.81 5.98
CA VAL A 12 13.14 6.71 6.74
C VAL A 12 11.98 6.49 5.78
N THR A 13 11.26 5.38 5.96
CA THR A 13 10.06 5.04 5.18
C THR A 13 8.81 5.26 6.00
N THR A 14 7.85 5.99 5.45
CA THR A 14 6.52 6.16 6.03
C THR A 14 5.48 5.61 5.07
N LEU A 15 4.63 4.72 5.57
CA LEU A 15 3.51 4.13 4.83
C LEU A 15 2.21 4.81 5.22
N ASN A 16 1.36 5.11 4.24
CA ASN A 16 0.09 5.76 4.50
C ASN A 16 -0.97 5.37 3.45
N MET A 17 -2.20 5.83 3.67
CA MET A 17 -3.32 5.63 2.76
C MET A 17 -3.07 6.24 1.38
N LEU A 18 -3.58 5.61 0.32
CA LEU A 18 -3.47 6.09 -1.06
C LEU A 18 -4.03 7.51 -1.27
N LYS A 19 -5.04 7.92 -0.49
CA LYS A 19 -5.55 9.30 -0.54
C LYS A 19 -4.50 10.38 -0.24
N LEU A 20 -3.36 10.00 0.37
CA LEU A 20 -2.23 10.88 0.66
C LEU A 20 -1.14 10.85 -0.42
N GLU A 21 -1.44 10.29 -1.59
CA GLU A 21 -0.57 10.41 -2.76
C GLU A 21 -0.32 11.88 -3.10
N GLN A 22 0.89 12.15 -3.58
CA GLN A 22 1.22 13.49 -4.06
C GLN A 22 0.43 13.80 -5.33
N GLN A 23 -0.39 14.85 -5.29
CA GLN A 23 -1.05 15.36 -6.48
C GLN A 23 -0.04 16.10 -7.35
N LEU A 24 -0.11 15.86 -8.66
CA LEU A 24 0.76 16.46 -9.65
C LEU A 24 -0.05 17.41 -10.54
N ASP A 25 0.39 18.66 -10.60
CA ASP A 25 -0.05 19.60 -11.61
C ASP A 25 0.89 19.49 -12.82
N SER A 26 0.47 18.74 -13.83
CA SER A 26 1.30 18.35 -14.96
C SER A 26 0.48 18.34 -16.25
N LEU A 27 1.16 18.63 -17.37
CA LEU A 27 0.60 18.46 -18.73
C LEU A 27 0.52 16.98 -19.17
N TYR A 28 1.15 16.07 -18.43
CA TYR A 28 1.08 14.64 -18.68
C TYR A 28 -0.18 14.03 -18.04
N PRO A 29 -0.66 12.89 -18.52
CA PRO A 29 -1.87 12.26 -18.01
C PRO A 29 -1.73 11.72 -16.57
N VAL A 30 -0.53 11.66 -16.03
CA VAL A 30 -0.28 11.24 -14.65
C VAL A 30 -0.57 12.41 -13.71
N THR A 31 -1.59 12.28 -12.87
CA THR A 31 -2.08 13.31 -11.95
C THR A 31 -1.67 13.10 -10.50
N SER A 32 -1.14 11.93 -10.17
CA SER A 32 -0.64 11.62 -8.82
C SER A 32 0.54 10.66 -8.85
N LYS A 33 1.31 10.63 -7.77
CA LYS A 33 2.32 9.61 -7.52
C LYS A 33 2.25 9.13 -6.07
N ARG A 34 2.33 7.81 -5.88
CA ARG A 34 2.29 7.20 -4.56
C ARG A 34 3.65 7.03 -3.88
N TYR A 35 4.73 7.06 -4.66
CA TYR A 35 6.10 7.02 -4.14
C TYR A 35 6.72 8.41 -4.20
N ILE A 36 7.11 8.92 -3.06
CA ILE A 36 7.64 10.25 -2.88
C ILE A 36 8.99 10.12 -2.20
N HIS A 37 10.06 10.64 -2.81
CA HIS A 37 11.39 10.62 -2.24
C HIS A 37 11.88 12.03 -1.93
N HIS A 38 12.08 12.32 -0.66
CA HIS A 38 12.70 13.56 -0.19
C HIS A 38 14.16 13.29 0.19
N TYR A 39 15.03 14.14 -0.27
CA TYR A 39 16.46 14.10 0.04
C TYR A 39 16.83 15.38 0.77
N ASN A 40 17.36 15.24 1.97
CA ASN A 40 17.79 16.33 2.82
C ASN A 40 19.32 16.34 2.92
N PHE A 41 19.93 17.49 2.60
CA PHE A 41 21.36 17.69 2.59
C PHE A 41 21.71 18.94 3.41
N PRO A 42 21.64 18.85 4.75
CA PRO A 42 21.92 19.97 5.63
C PRO A 42 23.40 20.34 5.61
N PRO A 43 23.77 21.63 5.83
CA PRO A 43 25.15 22.08 5.78
C PRO A 43 26.10 21.31 6.72
N TYR A 44 25.61 20.88 7.88
CA TYR A 44 26.43 20.14 8.84
C TYR A 44 26.94 18.79 8.28
N SER A 45 26.28 18.21 7.28
CA SER A 45 26.70 16.94 6.67
C SER A 45 28.07 17.03 5.99
N THR A 46 28.50 18.23 5.58
CA THR A 46 29.82 18.52 5.04
C THR A 46 30.72 19.31 6.02
N GLY A 47 30.28 19.49 7.28
CA GLY A 47 30.97 20.26 8.27
C GLY A 47 30.85 21.77 8.06
N GLU A 48 29.93 22.22 7.23
CA GLU A 48 29.70 23.62 6.93
C GLU A 48 28.63 24.25 7.82
N THR A 49 28.66 25.57 7.97
CA THR A 49 27.57 26.35 8.53
C THR A 49 26.73 26.95 7.41
N GLY A 50 25.41 26.96 7.60
CA GLY A 50 24.51 27.50 6.59
C GLY A 50 23.08 27.54 7.03
N ARG A 51 22.25 28.25 6.25
CA ARG A 51 20.81 28.31 6.50
C ARG A 51 20.14 26.99 6.10
N VAL A 52 19.38 26.43 7.02
CA VAL A 52 18.44 25.33 6.75
C VAL A 52 17.08 25.94 6.37
N GLY A 53 16.48 25.46 5.30
CA GLY A 53 15.22 26.01 4.80
C GLY A 53 14.70 25.22 3.60
N SER A 54 14.19 25.91 2.58
CA SER A 54 13.66 25.27 1.38
C SER A 54 14.73 24.46 0.64
N PRO A 55 14.36 23.31 0.04
CA PRO A 55 15.27 22.48 -0.72
C PRO A 55 15.95 23.24 -1.86
N LYS A 56 17.25 23.02 -2.02
CA LYS A 56 18.05 23.57 -3.12
C LYS A 56 18.01 22.63 -4.34
N ARG A 57 18.58 23.09 -5.47
CA ARG A 57 18.64 22.29 -6.71
C ARG A 57 19.26 20.90 -6.51
N ARG A 58 20.30 20.80 -5.69
CA ARG A 58 20.98 19.54 -5.34
C ARG A 58 20.00 18.56 -4.69
N GLU A 59 19.25 19.03 -3.70
CA GLU A 59 18.31 18.21 -2.96
C GLU A 59 17.18 17.73 -3.86
N ILE A 60 16.65 18.58 -4.72
CA ILE A 60 15.61 18.24 -5.69
C ILE A 60 16.14 17.22 -6.72
N GLY A 61 17.31 17.46 -7.30
CA GLY A 61 17.91 16.59 -8.33
C GLY A 61 18.30 15.22 -7.77
N HIS A 62 18.93 15.17 -6.60
CA HIS A 62 19.31 13.90 -5.97
C HIS A 62 18.10 13.11 -5.48
N GLY A 63 17.08 13.78 -4.94
CA GLY A 63 15.82 13.14 -4.59
C GLY A 63 15.13 12.51 -5.80
N ALA A 64 15.06 13.25 -6.91
CA ALA A 64 14.49 12.76 -8.17
C ALA A 64 15.27 11.58 -8.77
N LEU A 65 16.60 11.59 -8.66
CA LEU A 65 17.45 10.47 -9.11
C LEU A 65 17.19 9.22 -8.28
N ALA A 66 17.16 9.34 -6.97
CA ALA A 66 16.89 8.22 -6.07
C ALA A 66 15.44 7.68 -6.24
N GLU A 67 14.46 8.55 -6.42
CA GLU A 67 13.08 8.17 -6.74
C GLU A 67 13.02 7.36 -8.03
N ARG A 68 13.66 7.83 -9.10
CA ARG A 68 13.74 7.14 -10.39
C ARG A 68 14.41 5.77 -10.26
N ALA A 69 15.46 5.66 -9.45
CA ALA A 69 16.20 4.42 -9.26
C ALA A 69 15.32 3.32 -8.63
N LEU A 70 14.42 3.66 -7.73
CA LEU A 70 13.62 2.73 -6.94
C LEU A 70 12.22 2.46 -7.53
N THR A 71 11.65 3.41 -8.26
CA THR A 71 10.30 3.28 -8.84
C THR A 71 10.08 1.97 -9.62
N PRO A 72 11.01 1.47 -10.47
CA PRO A 72 10.79 0.25 -11.25
C PRO A 72 10.70 -1.03 -10.42
N VAL A 73 11.21 -1.03 -9.20
CA VAL A 73 11.22 -2.21 -8.32
C VAL A 73 10.13 -2.19 -7.25
N LEU A 74 9.34 -1.15 -7.20
CA LEU A 74 8.20 -1.08 -6.27
C LEU A 74 7.13 -2.10 -6.66
N PRO A 75 6.42 -2.70 -5.69
CA PRO A 75 5.24 -3.53 -5.94
C PRO A 75 4.16 -2.73 -6.64
N SER A 76 3.21 -3.39 -7.30
CA SER A 76 2.06 -2.71 -7.89
C SER A 76 1.14 -2.11 -6.82
N ARG A 77 0.20 -1.27 -7.24
CA ARG A 77 -0.79 -0.66 -6.33
C ARG A 77 -1.72 -1.70 -5.71
N GLU A 78 -2.02 -2.74 -6.47
CA GLU A 78 -2.86 -3.85 -6.04
C GLU A 78 -2.15 -4.77 -5.04
N GLU A 79 -0.85 -5.01 -5.26
CA GLU A 79 -0.02 -5.84 -4.38
C GLU A 79 0.29 -5.15 -3.06
N PHE A 80 0.50 -3.82 -3.09
CA PHE A 80 0.88 -3.03 -1.92
C PHE A 80 0.20 -1.65 -1.97
N PRO A 81 -1.04 -1.52 -1.49
CA PRO A 81 -1.91 -0.36 -1.66
C PRO A 81 -1.58 0.81 -0.72
N TYR A 82 -0.31 1.18 -0.62
CA TYR A 82 0.17 2.26 0.24
C TYR A 82 0.74 3.42 -0.57
N ALA A 83 0.52 4.64 -0.11
CA ALA A 83 1.36 5.76 -0.42
C ALA A 83 2.65 5.65 0.41
N ILE A 84 3.80 5.73 -0.25
CA ILE A 84 5.11 5.50 0.33
C ILE A 84 5.88 6.82 0.31
N ARG A 85 6.21 7.36 1.48
CA ARG A 85 7.10 8.51 1.60
C ARG A 85 8.46 8.03 2.10
N GLN A 86 9.47 8.21 1.29
CA GLN A 86 10.86 7.96 1.61
C GLN A 86 11.57 9.27 1.91
N VAL A 87 12.34 9.32 2.98
CA VAL A 87 13.20 10.44 3.31
C VAL A 87 14.63 9.93 3.46
N SER A 88 15.57 10.60 2.80
CA SER A 88 17.01 10.39 2.97
C SER A 88 17.62 11.59 3.67
N GLU A 89 18.13 11.37 4.87
CA GLU A 89 18.83 12.38 5.67
C GLU A 89 20.33 12.16 5.57
N ALA A 90 21.05 13.10 4.98
CA ALA A 90 22.52 13.06 4.94
C ALA A 90 23.08 13.48 6.32
N LEU A 91 23.60 12.52 7.08
CA LEU A 91 24.22 12.74 8.38
C LEU A 91 25.70 13.13 8.24
N GLY A 92 26.38 12.57 7.24
CA GLY A 92 27.72 12.90 6.82
C GLY A 92 27.87 12.73 5.32
N SER A 93 28.69 13.53 4.66
CA SER A 93 28.87 13.48 3.21
C SER A 93 30.28 13.83 2.78
N ASN A 94 30.93 12.88 2.09
CA ASN A 94 32.17 13.10 1.35
C ASN A 94 32.12 12.31 0.03
N GLY A 95 31.25 12.73 -0.90
CA GLY A 95 31.02 12.07 -2.19
C GLY A 95 29.93 10.98 -2.14
N SER A 96 29.44 10.59 -3.29
CA SER A 96 28.45 9.50 -3.53
C SER A 96 27.15 9.58 -2.71
N THR A 97 26.79 10.74 -2.18
CA THR A 97 25.68 10.89 -1.21
C THR A 97 24.32 10.51 -1.80
N SER A 98 24.07 10.82 -3.07
CA SER A 98 22.84 10.43 -3.76
C SER A 98 22.72 8.92 -3.94
N MET A 99 23.83 8.24 -4.21
CA MET A 99 23.85 6.78 -4.37
C MET A 99 23.78 6.08 -3.00
N GLY A 100 24.39 6.66 -1.97
CA GLY A 100 24.15 6.24 -0.58
C GLY A 100 22.67 6.34 -0.20
N SER A 101 21.95 7.37 -0.70
CA SER A 101 20.51 7.51 -0.50
C SER A 101 19.69 6.39 -1.18
N VAL A 102 20.09 5.95 -2.37
CA VAL A 102 19.47 4.80 -3.04
C VAL A 102 19.61 3.54 -2.18
N CYS A 103 20.82 3.27 -1.69
CA CYS A 103 21.12 2.11 -0.86
C CYS A 103 20.35 2.15 0.48
N ALA A 104 20.39 3.29 1.17
CA ALA A 104 19.66 3.50 2.43
C ALA A 104 18.14 3.35 2.25
N SER A 105 17.62 3.80 1.12
CA SER A 105 16.20 3.66 0.80
C SER A 105 15.80 2.21 0.51
N THR A 106 16.64 1.44 -0.18
CA THR A 106 16.42 0.00 -0.35
C THR A 106 16.30 -0.71 1.00
N LEU A 107 17.24 -0.45 1.91
CA LEU A 107 17.19 -1.02 3.27
C LEU A 107 15.95 -0.57 4.04
N SER A 108 15.64 0.72 4.00
CA SER A 108 14.50 1.30 4.72
C SER A 108 13.16 0.81 4.19
N LEU A 109 13.01 0.63 2.89
CA LEU A 109 11.80 0.07 2.27
C LEU A 109 11.59 -1.38 2.68
N LEU A 110 12.64 -2.22 2.61
CA LEU A 110 12.58 -3.61 3.06
C LEU A 110 12.25 -3.69 4.56
N ASN A 111 12.92 -2.89 5.39
CA ASN A 111 12.65 -2.84 6.84
C ASN A 111 11.22 -2.38 7.18
N ALA A 112 10.61 -1.54 6.33
CA ALA A 112 9.20 -1.14 6.47
C ALA A 112 8.20 -2.19 5.96
N GLY A 113 8.66 -3.33 5.45
CA GLY A 113 7.82 -4.41 4.93
C GLY A 113 7.36 -4.20 3.49
N VAL A 114 8.01 -3.30 2.72
CA VAL A 114 7.67 -3.11 1.30
C VAL A 114 8.25 -4.25 0.47
N PRO A 115 7.43 -5.06 -0.23
CA PRO A 115 7.88 -6.19 -1.01
C PRO A 115 8.49 -5.72 -2.35
N LEU A 116 9.72 -5.25 -2.31
CA LEU A 116 10.45 -4.85 -3.52
C LEU A 116 10.63 -6.03 -4.45
N ARG A 117 10.51 -5.82 -5.76
CA ARG A 117 10.77 -6.86 -6.78
C ARG A 117 12.22 -7.30 -6.82
N ALA A 118 13.13 -6.38 -6.52
CA ALA A 118 14.56 -6.64 -6.35
C ALA A 118 15.21 -5.50 -5.56
N PRO A 119 16.29 -5.74 -4.81
CA PRO A 119 17.06 -4.68 -4.18
C PRO A 119 17.80 -3.85 -5.23
N VAL A 120 17.97 -2.56 -4.94
CA VAL A 120 18.70 -1.61 -5.80
C VAL A 120 19.88 -1.03 -5.02
N ALA A 121 21.05 -1.04 -5.66
CA ALA A 121 22.23 -0.34 -5.18
C ALA A 121 22.63 0.74 -6.17
N GLY A 122 23.39 1.72 -5.69
CA GLY A 122 23.94 2.80 -6.50
C GLY A 122 25.41 3.02 -6.22
N ILE A 123 26.15 3.45 -7.25
CA ILE A 123 27.56 3.82 -7.18
C ILE A 123 27.81 5.11 -7.95
N ALA A 124 28.74 5.95 -7.47
CA ALA A 124 29.26 7.10 -8.19
C ALA A 124 30.64 6.80 -8.70
N MET A 125 30.77 6.83 -10.03
CA MET A 125 32.03 6.67 -10.75
C MET A 125 32.58 8.04 -11.11
N GLY A 126 33.91 8.14 -11.15
CA GLY A 126 34.61 9.32 -11.66
C GLY A 126 35.42 8.97 -12.90
N LEU A 127 35.96 10.00 -13.53
CA LEU A 127 36.92 9.89 -14.61
C LEU A 127 38.00 10.96 -14.43
N VAL A 128 39.22 10.58 -14.67
CA VAL A 128 40.33 11.50 -14.86
C VAL A 128 41.00 11.24 -16.18
N SER A 129 41.43 12.27 -16.86
CA SER A 129 42.15 12.16 -18.12
C SER A 129 43.44 13.00 -18.06
N ASP A 130 44.45 12.55 -18.79
CA ASP A 130 45.69 13.26 -18.95
C ASP A 130 46.28 12.99 -20.33
N GLU A 131 47.07 13.89 -20.87
CA GLU A 131 47.85 13.70 -22.09
C GLU A 131 49.18 13.05 -21.78
N VAL A 132 49.40 11.84 -22.23
CA VAL A 132 50.65 11.07 -22.07
C VAL A 132 51.15 10.68 -23.43
N ASP A 133 52.37 11.16 -23.77
CA ASP A 133 53.03 10.90 -25.07
C ASP A 133 52.18 11.35 -26.29
N GLY A 134 51.37 12.42 -26.15
CA GLY A 134 50.51 12.93 -27.22
C GLY A 134 49.20 12.15 -27.42
N GLU A 135 48.87 11.24 -26.52
CA GLU A 135 47.62 10.50 -26.51
C GLU A 135 46.83 10.79 -25.20
N THR A 136 45.52 11.06 -25.30
CA THR A 136 44.70 11.20 -24.14
C THR A 136 44.41 9.85 -23.51
N ARG A 137 44.83 9.70 -22.25
CA ARG A 137 44.53 8.51 -21.43
C ARG A 137 43.46 8.78 -20.44
N TYR A 138 42.64 7.78 -20.18
CA TYR A 138 41.50 7.88 -19.27
C TYR A 138 41.62 6.82 -18.16
N ALA A 139 41.31 7.21 -16.92
CA ALA A 139 41.18 6.31 -15.79
C ALA A 139 39.82 6.49 -15.11
N ALA A 140 39.02 5.43 -15.08
CA ALA A 140 37.75 5.42 -14.34
C ALA A 140 38.00 5.16 -12.84
N LEU A 141 37.38 5.94 -11.99
CA LEU A 141 37.43 5.84 -10.54
C LEU A 141 36.13 5.26 -10.00
N THR A 142 36.23 4.38 -9.01
CA THR A 142 35.06 3.78 -8.35
C THR A 142 34.85 4.40 -6.99
N ASP A 143 33.61 4.77 -6.64
CA ASP A 143 33.21 5.35 -5.36
C ASP A 143 33.99 6.63 -5.03
N ILE A 144 33.73 7.67 -5.81
CA ILE A 144 34.47 8.93 -5.74
C ILE A 144 34.18 9.74 -4.49
N LEU A 145 35.23 10.35 -3.96
CA LEU A 145 35.18 11.37 -2.91
C LEU A 145 34.73 12.73 -3.47
N GLY A 146 34.34 13.64 -2.59
CA GLY A 146 34.02 15.02 -2.98
C GLY A 146 35.14 15.75 -3.69
N ALA A 147 36.44 15.50 -3.35
CA ALA A 147 37.58 16.04 -4.04
C ALA A 147 37.73 15.46 -5.45
N GLU A 148 37.50 14.16 -5.62
CA GLU A 148 37.56 13.46 -6.91
C GLU A 148 36.43 13.89 -7.85
N ASP A 149 35.23 14.20 -7.31
CA ASP A 149 34.12 14.83 -8.04
C ASP A 149 34.50 16.26 -8.47
N ALA A 150 35.06 17.06 -7.57
CA ALA A 150 35.40 18.47 -7.83
C ALA A 150 36.54 18.62 -8.85
N LEU A 151 37.55 17.76 -8.79
CA LEU A 151 38.77 17.84 -9.60
C LEU A 151 38.77 16.92 -10.80
N GLY A 152 37.93 15.85 -10.82
CA GLY A 152 37.80 14.93 -11.92
C GLY A 152 37.05 15.49 -13.12
N ASP A 153 37.06 14.78 -14.22
CA ASP A 153 36.51 15.17 -15.51
C ASP A 153 35.03 14.72 -15.69
N MET A 154 34.60 13.74 -14.91
CA MET A 154 33.26 13.17 -15.00
C MET A 154 32.77 12.72 -13.61
N ASP A 155 31.50 12.95 -13.31
CA ASP A 155 30.71 12.30 -12.27
C ASP A 155 29.64 11.45 -12.96
N PHE A 156 29.70 10.14 -12.76
CA PHE A 156 28.85 9.18 -13.43
C PHE A 156 28.17 8.27 -12.41
N LYS A 157 26.89 8.55 -12.12
CA LYS A 157 26.11 7.81 -11.16
C LYS A 157 25.29 6.72 -11.85
N VAL A 158 25.38 5.50 -11.35
CA VAL A 158 24.69 4.34 -11.88
C VAL A 158 23.98 3.62 -10.74
N ALA A 159 22.66 3.50 -10.82
CA ALA A 159 21.85 2.71 -9.89
C ALA A 159 21.15 1.56 -10.62
N GLY A 160 20.91 0.46 -9.93
CA GLY A 160 20.19 -0.68 -10.51
C GLY A 160 20.21 -1.92 -9.63
N THR A 161 19.50 -2.93 -10.13
CA THR A 161 19.45 -4.29 -9.57
C THR A 161 20.69 -5.08 -9.98
N SER A 162 20.72 -6.37 -9.67
CA SER A 162 21.76 -7.29 -10.20
C SER A 162 21.72 -7.42 -11.72
N GLU A 163 20.54 -7.26 -12.33
CA GLU A 163 20.32 -7.51 -13.77
C GLU A 163 20.20 -6.22 -14.59
N PHE A 164 19.53 -5.20 -14.07
CA PHE A 164 19.15 -4.00 -14.81
C PHE A 164 19.66 -2.72 -14.16
N VAL A 165 19.99 -1.74 -15.00
CA VAL A 165 20.22 -0.35 -14.58
C VAL A 165 18.87 0.35 -14.52
N THR A 166 18.54 0.97 -13.38
CA THR A 166 17.27 1.67 -13.17
C THR A 166 17.39 3.18 -13.25
N ALA A 167 18.57 3.73 -12.99
CA ALA A 167 18.84 5.15 -13.13
C ALA A 167 20.32 5.43 -13.47
N ILE A 168 20.52 6.48 -14.26
CA ILE A 168 21.84 7.00 -14.65
C ILE A 168 21.80 8.51 -14.55
N GLN A 169 22.89 9.10 -14.07
CA GLN A 169 23.22 10.51 -14.22
C GLN A 169 24.66 10.64 -14.68
N LEU A 170 24.91 11.41 -15.74
CA LEU A 170 26.23 11.73 -16.27
C LEU A 170 26.41 13.23 -16.27
N ASP A 171 27.41 13.71 -15.54
CA ASP A 171 27.92 15.08 -15.58
C ASP A 171 29.38 15.04 -16.04
N THR A 172 29.73 15.77 -17.08
CA THR A 172 31.09 15.82 -17.61
C THR A 172 31.57 17.25 -17.83
N LYS A 173 32.83 17.48 -17.62
CA LYS A 173 33.53 18.74 -17.92
C LYS A 173 34.23 18.68 -19.28
N LEU A 174 34.30 17.52 -19.92
CA LEU A 174 34.87 17.30 -21.24
C LEU A 174 33.84 17.57 -22.35
N ASP A 175 34.29 18.03 -23.50
CA ASP A 175 33.45 18.23 -24.68
C ASP A 175 32.89 16.91 -25.25
N GLY A 176 33.49 15.79 -24.87
CA GLY A 176 33.04 14.44 -25.20
C GLY A 176 33.90 13.37 -24.54
N ILE A 177 33.31 12.20 -24.33
CA ILE A 177 33.96 11.04 -23.77
C ILE A 177 33.82 9.88 -24.78
N PRO A 178 34.91 9.18 -25.12
CA PRO A 178 34.85 8.04 -26.02
C PRO A 178 33.87 6.96 -25.51
N ALA A 179 33.05 6.40 -26.39
CA ALA A 179 32.06 5.37 -26.04
C ALA A 179 32.69 4.15 -25.33
N SER A 180 33.92 3.79 -25.70
CA SER A 180 34.67 2.69 -25.06
C SER A 180 34.99 3.01 -23.59
N VAL A 181 35.28 4.26 -23.27
CA VAL A 181 35.59 4.69 -21.90
C VAL A 181 34.30 4.62 -21.04
N LEU A 182 33.18 5.10 -21.58
CA LEU A 182 31.88 5.00 -20.89
C LEU A 182 31.46 3.52 -20.71
N ALA A 183 31.68 2.68 -21.70
CA ALA A 183 31.39 1.25 -21.60
C ALA A 183 32.26 0.56 -20.52
N GLY A 184 33.53 0.95 -20.42
CA GLY A 184 34.43 0.49 -19.37
C GLY A 184 33.96 0.94 -17.98
N ALA A 185 33.57 2.20 -17.84
CA ALA A 185 33.04 2.75 -16.59
C ALA A 185 31.71 2.07 -16.17
N LEU A 186 30.83 1.74 -17.11
CA LEU A 186 29.59 0.97 -16.84
C LEU A 186 29.90 -0.45 -16.35
N THR A 187 30.88 -1.13 -16.94
CA THR A 187 31.29 -2.47 -16.50
C THR A 187 31.83 -2.42 -15.07
N GLN A 188 32.71 -1.47 -14.78
CA GLN A 188 33.27 -1.26 -13.44
C GLN A 188 32.20 -0.86 -12.43
N ALA A 189 31.22 -0.02 -12.82
CA ALA A 189 30.07 0.35 -12.00
C ALA A 189 29.18 -0.87 -11.69
N ARG A 190 29.04 -1.79 -12.64
CA ARG A 190 28.28 -3.04 -12.40
C ARG A 190 28.94 -3.91 -11.33
N GLU A 191 30.26 -4.09 -11.39
CA GLU A 191 30.99 -4.87 -10.39
C GLU A 191 30.86 -4.24 -8.99
N ALA A 192 31.01 -2.94 -8.89
CA ALA A 192 30.82 -2.21 -7.63
C ALA A 192 29.40 -2.34 -7.09
N ARG A 193 28.36 -2.22 -7.95
CA ARG A 193 26.97 -2.39 -7.53
C ARG A 193 26.66 -3.78 -7.03
N LEU A 194 27.19 -4.83 -7.69
CA LEU A 194 27.00 -6.21 -7.24
C LEU A 194 27.62 -6.41 -5.85
N HIS A 195 28.83 -5.91 -5.62
CA HIS A 195 29.44 -5.93 -4.28
C HIS A 195 28.59 -5.22 -3.23
N ILE A 196 28.05 -4.03 -3.55
CA ILE A 196 27.17 -3.30 -2.64
C ILE A 196 25.87 -4.07 -2.38
N LEU A 197 25.29 -4.69 -3.40
CA LEU A 197 24.10 -5.54 -3.25
C LEU A 197 24.35 -6.70 -2.29
N ASP A 198 25.51 -7.35 -2.37
CA ASP A 198 25.88 -8.42 -1.45
C ASP A 198 25.94 -7.93 0.00
N VAL A 199 26.46 -6.72 0.23
CA VAL A 199 26.48 -6.08 1.56
C VAL A 199 25.07 -5.73 2.04
N LEU A 200 24.21 -5.20 1.16
CA LEU A 200 22.83 -4.86 1.49
C LEU A 200 22.02 -6.11 1.85
N THR A 201 22.14 -7.17 1.05
CA THR A 201 21.40 -8.42 1.26
C THR A 201 21.91 -9.21 2.47
N ALA A 202 23.18 -9.04 2.84
CA ALA A 202 23.69 -9.58 4.10
C ALA A 202 23.08 -8.88 5.33
N ALA A 203 22.64 -7.62 5.21
CA ALA A 203 21.98 -6.89 6.27
C ALA A 203 20.47 -7.16 6.33
N ILE A 204 19.81 -7.19 5.17
CA ILE A 204 18.38 -7.50 5.02
C ILE A 204 18.14 -8.12 3.65
N ASP A 205 17.72 -9.37 3.61
CA ASP A 205 17.53 -10.17 2.39
C ASP A 205 16.09 -10.30 1.93
N ALA A 206 15.15 -10.00 2.83
CA ALA A 206 13.71 -10.05 2.58
C ALA A 206 13.00 -8.89 3.29
N PRO A 207 11.79 -8.52 2.86
CA PRO A 207 10.98 -7.54 3.60
C PRO A 207 10.69 -8.01 5.02
N ASP A 208 10.90 -7.12 5.99
CA ASP A 208 10.49 -7.36 7.38
C ASP A 208 8.97 -7.35 7.51
N GLU A 209 8.47 -7.81 8.65
CA GLU A 209 7.07 -7.60 9.01
C GLU A 209 6.77 -6.10 9.18
N MET A 210 5.63 -5.68 8.64
CA MET A 210 5.19 -4.29 8.80
C MET A 210 4.98 -3.97 10.28
N SER A 211 5.39 -2.77 10.69
CA SER A 211 5.16 -2.24 12.02
C SER A 211 3.69 -2.38 12.44
N GLU A 212 3.44 -2.67 13.70
CA GLU A 212 2.08 -2.66 14.28
C GLU A 212 1.40 -1.29 14.18
N PHE A 213 2.18 -0.21 14.08
CA PHE A 213 1.69 1.16 13.90
C PHE A 213 1.43 1.53 12.44
N ALA A 214 1.79 0.68 11.48
CA ALA A 214 1.46 0.93 10.08
C ALA A 214 -0.05 0.75 9.85
N PRO A 215 -0.69 1.62 9.07
CA PRO A 215 -2.11 1.47 8.76
C PRO A 215 -2.36 0.13 8.07
N ARG A 216 -3.39 -0.59 8.49
CA ARG A 216 -3.81 -1.83 7.82
C ARG A 216 -4.71 -1.46 6.66
N ILE A 217 -4.31 -1.82 5.45
CA ILE A 217 -5.08 -1.57 4.24
C ILE A 217 -5.48 -2.90 3.63
N ILE A 218 -6.78 -3.09 3.46
CA ILE A 218 -7.36 -4.22 2.73
C ILE A 218 -8.07 -3.70 1.47
N SER A 219 -8.07 -4.49 0.42
CA SER A 219 -8.78 -4.16 -0.82
C SER A 219 -9.98 -5.10 -1.02
N VAL A 220 -11.07 -4.54 -1.53
CA VAL A 220 -12.29 -5.27 -1.87
C VAL A 220 -12.71 -4.87 -3.28
N LYS A 221 -13.16 -5.82 -4.10
CA LYS A 221 -13.70 -5.53 -5.42
C LYS A 221 -15.21 -5.44 -5.35
N VAL A 222 -15.74 -4.30 -5.78
CA VAL A 222 -17.17 -4.00 -5.86
C VAL A 222 -17.56 -3.90 -7.33
N PRO A 223 -18.70 -4.46 -7.75
CA PRO A 223 -19.20 -4.24 -9.11
C PRO A 223 -19.32 -2.73 -9.42
N VAL A 224 -18.84 -2.28 -10.58
CA VAL A 224 -18.85 -0.86 -10.96
C VAL A 224 -20.26 -0.25 -10.87
N ALA A 225 -21.29 -1.02 -11.24
CA ALA A 225 -22.69 -0.60 -11.13
C ALA A 225 -23.16 -0.33 -9.69
N LYS A 226 -22.44 -0.86 -8.69
CA LYS A 226 -22.75 -0.72 -7.26
C LYS A 226 -21.96 0.38 -6.55
N ILE A 227 -20.97 0.99 -7.20
CA ILE A 227 -20.18 2.08 -6.64
C ILE A 227 -21.08 3.20 -6.13
N GLY A 228 -22.07 3.62 -6.94
CA GLY A 228 -23.01 4.67 -6.56
C GLY A 228 -23.84 4.35 -5.31
N GLU A 229 -24.18 3.08 -5.09
CA GLU A 229 -24.91 2.63 -3.89
C GLU A 229 -24.02 2.65 -2.65
N VAL A 230 -22.74 2.23 -2.78
CA VAL A 230 -21.76 2.26 -1.70
C VAL A 230 -21.43 3.70 -1.28
N ILE A 231 -21.26 4.60 -2.25
CA ILE A 231 -21.03 6.03 -1.98
C ILE A 231 -22.29 6.67 -1.35
N GLY A 232 -23.46 6.33 -1.88
CA GLY A 232 -24.74 6.90 -1.49
C GLY A 232 -24.93 8.36 -1.90
N PRO A 233 -26.15 8.92 -1.74
CA PRO A 233 -26.46 10.31 -2.10
C PRO A 233 -25.53 11.29 -1.38
N LYS A 234 -24.76 12.09 -2.15
CA LYS A 234 -23.78 13.07 -1.64
C LYS A 234 -22.73 12.46 -0.69
N GLY A 235 -22.37 11.19 -0.87
CA GLY A 235 -21.39 10.50 -0.04
C GLY A 235 -21.92 10.06 1.35
N LYS A 236 -23.22 10.15 1.61
CA LYS A 236 -23.79 9.90 2.94
C LYS A 236 -23.50 8.48 3.44
N MET A 237 -23.60 7.48 2.56
CA MET A 237 -23.42 6.08 2.96
C MET A 237 -21.96 5.77 3.31
N ILE A 238 -21.03 6.16 2.45
CA ILE A 238 -19.60 5.94 2.70
C ILE A 238 -19.12 6.68 3.95
N ASN A 239 -19.57 7.92 4.16
CA ASN A 239 -19.23 8.70 5.36
C ASN A 239 -19.78 8.04 6.63
N GLN A 240 -20.99 7.48 6.57
CA GLN A 240 -21.58 6.76 7.70
C GLN A 240 -20.76 5.51 8.04
N ILE A 241 -20.34 4.72 7.01
CA ILE A 241 -19.48 3.54 7.23
C ILE A 241 -18.17 3.95 7.87
N GLN A 242 -17.54 5.05 7.40
CA GLN A 242 -16.29 5.56 7.97
C GLN A 242 -16.46 6.02 9.43
N GLU A 243 -17.56 6.70 9.76
CA GLU A 243 -17.89 7.10 11.13
C GLU A 243 -18.12 5.91 12.06
N ASP A 244 -18.91 4.92 11.61
CA ASP A 244 -19.30 3.77 12.42
C ASP A 244 -18.13 2.81 12.69
N THR A 245 -17.18 2.72 11.74
CA THR A 245 -16.07 1.75 11.81
C THR A 245 -14.74 2.36 12.20
N GLY A 246 -14.60 3.69 12.08
CA GLY A 246 -13.32 4.38 12.23
C GLY A 246 -12.33 4.12 11.08
N ALA A 247 -12.77 3.47 9.98
CA ALA A 247 -11.94 3.19 8.83
C ALA A 247 -11.99 4.33 7.81
N ASP A 248 -10.90 4.52 7.08
CA ASP A 248 -10.81 5.37 5.90
C ASP A 248 -11.10 4.55 4.65
N ILE A 249 -11.95 5.02 3.75
CA ILE A 249 -12.36 4.30 2.54
C ILE A 249 -12.07 5.14 1.30
N SER A 250 -11.41 4.52 0.32
CA SER A 250 -11.17 5.10 -1.01
C SER A 250 -11.71 4.15 -2.07
N ILE A 251 -12.43 4.68 -3.07
CA ILE A 251 -13.05 3.89 -4.14
C ILE A 251 -12.48 4.38 -5.48
N GLU A 252 -12.00 3.43 -6.28
CA GLU A 252 -11.52 3.65 -7.64
C GLU A 252 -12.66 3.46 -8.65
N ASP A 253 -12.54 4.08 -9.82
CA ASP A 253 -13.55 4.01 -10.88
C ASP A 253 -13.76 2.58 -11.43
N ASP A 254 -12.77 1.70 -11.27
CA ASP A 254 -12.84 0.29 -11.67
C ASP A 254 -13.55 -0.60 -10.64
N GLY A 255 -14.00 -0.05 -9.52
CA GLY A 255 -14.68 -0.73 -8.43
C GLY A 255 -13.74 -1.32 -7.37
N THR A 256 -12.45 -1.03 -7.41
CA THR A 256 -11.55 -1.38 -6.31
C THR A 256 -11.78 -0.43 -5.14
N VAL A 257 -12.04 -0.99 -3.96
CA VAL A 257 -12.24 -0.24 -2.71
C VAL A 257 -11.07 -0.55 -1.78
N PHE A 258 -10.33 0.47 -1.38
CA PHE A 258 -9.28 0.38 -0.39
C PHE A 258 -9.82 0.84 0.97
N ILE A 259 -9.68 -0.01 1.97
CA ILE A 259 -10.14 0.23 3.33
C ILE A 259 -8.90 0.25 4.22
N GLY A 260 -8.61 1.39 4.82
CA GLY A 260 -7.51 1.55 5.75
C GLY A 260 -8.02 1.82 7.15
N ALA A 261 -7.46 1.14 8.13
CA ALA A 261 -7.79 1.34 9.53
C ALA A 261 -6.55 1.20 10.41
N THR A 262 -6.66 1.73 11.62
CA THR A 262 -5.60 1.59 12.65
C THR A 262 -5.50 0.18 13.20
N ASP A 263 -6.54 -0.63 13.03
CA ASP A 263 -6.59 -2.01 13.51
C ASP A 263 -7.38 -2.92 12.54
N GLY A 264 -7.16 -4.24 12.67
CA GLY A 264 -7.82 -5.25 11.83
C GLY A 264 -9.35 -5.31 11.99
N PRO A 265 -9.90 -5.28 13.22
CA PRO A 265 -11.33 -5.32 13.44
C PRO A 265 -12.09 -4.17 12.75
N SER A 266 -11.58 -2.95 12.80
CA SER A 266 -12.16 -1.78 12.12
C SER A 266 -12.18 -1.95 10.60
N ALA A 267 -11.09 -2.44 10.01
CA ALA A 267 -11.01 -2.70 8.58
C ALA A 267 -12.02 -3.80 8.15
N GLU A 268 -12.14 -4.87 8.93
CA GLU A 268 -13.07 -5.96 8.66
C GLU A 268 -14.54 -5.53 8.82
N ALA A 269 -14.86 -4.68 9.79
CA ALA A 269 -16.20 -4.12 9.96
C ALA A 269 -16.60 -3.27 8.74
N ALA A 270 -15.70 -2.41 8.25
CA ALA A 270 -15.92 -1.63 7.04
C ALA A 270 -16.08 -2.52 5.79
N ARG A 271 -15.26 -3.56 5.64
CA ARG A 271 -15.37 -4.54 4.57
C ARG A 271 -16.73 -5.22 4.56
N THR A 272 -17.19 -5.63 5.73
CA THR A 272 -18.50 -6.29 5.89
C THR A 272 -19.62 -5.36 5.51
N ALA A 273 -19.59 -4.10 5.96
CA ALA A 273 -20.59 -3.09 5.62
C ALA A 273 -20.65 -2.81 4.10
N ILE A 274 -19.48 -2.68 3.45
CA ILE A 274 -19.41 -2.47 2.00
C ILE A 274 -19.93 -3.68 1.23
N ASN A 275 -19.53 -4.89 1.62
CA ASN A 275 -20.00 -6.12 0.97
C ASN A 275 -21.51 -6.32 1.12
N ALA A 276 -22.11 -5.93 2.24
CA ALA A 276 -23.55 -6.01 2.44
C ALA A 276 -24.32 -5.12 1.44
N ILE A 277 -23.74 -4.02 1.00
CA ILE A 277 -24.33 -3.11 0.00
C ILE A 277 -24.02 -3.59 -1.42
N ALA A 278 -22.75 -3.94 -1.68
CA ALA A 278 -22.27 -4.26 -3.03
C ALA A 278 -22.69 -5.64 -3.50
N ASN A 279 -22.67 -6.61 -2.60
CA ASN A 279 -22.99 -8.02 -2.84
C ASN A 279 -24.01 -8.49 -1.79
N PRO A 280 -25.25 -7.95 -1.80
CA PRO A 280 -26.27 -8.40 -0.88
C PRO A 280 -26.48 -9.90 -1.10
N GLN A 281 -26.26 -10.71 -0.07
CA GLN A 281 -26.62 -12.10 -0.12
C GLN A 281 -28.12 -12.17 -0.36
N VAL A 282 -28.51 -12.73 -1.51
CA VAL A 282 -29.91 -13.02 -1.78
C VAL A 282 -30.19 -14.33 -1.04
N PRO A 283 -31.01 -14.29 0.00
CA PRO A 283 -31.34 -15.51 0.74
C PRO A 283 -31.97 -16.55 -0.20
N GLU A 284 -31.55 -17.81 -0.10
CA GLU A 284 -32.04 -18.90 -0.92
C GLU A 284 -32.98 -19.80 -0.10
N VAL A 285 -33.90 -20.46 -0.78
CA VAL A 285 -34.80 -21.45 -0.15
C VAL A 285 -33.98 -22.64 0.38
N GLY A 286 -34.20 -23.01 1.64
CA GLY A 286 -33.44 -24.03 2.35
C GLY A 286 -32.29 -23.52 3.22
N GLU A 287 -31.94 -22.24 3.12
CA GLU A 287 -30.95 -21.66 4.03
C GLU A 287 -31.48 -21.46 5.44
N ARG A 288 -30.61 -21.66 6.43
CA ARG A 288 -30.92 -21.55 7.86
C ARG A 288 -30.26 -20.32 8.46
N TYR A 289 -31.03 -19.59 9.27
CA TYR A 289 -30.60 -18.36 9.94
C TYR A 289 -30.98 -18.37 11.41
N LEU A 290 -30.12 -17.87 12.26
CA LEU A 290 -30.46 -17.49 13.62
C LEU A 290 -30.95 -16.03 13.59
N GLY A 291 -32.23 -15.82 13.33
CA GLY A 291 -32.85 -14.53 13.19
C GLY A 291 -33.36 -13.97 14.53
N THR A 292 -33.59 -12.65 14.54
CA THR A 292 -34.16 -11.94 15.70
C THR A 292 -35.59 -11.50 15.40
N VAL A 293 -36.52 -11.79 16.29
CA VAL A 293 -37.92 -11.34 16.17
C VAL A 293 -37.98 -9.81 16.32
N VAL A 294 -38.39 -9.13 15.24
CA VAL A 294 -38.47 -7.65 15.21
C VAL A 294 -39.90 -7.14 15.38
N LYS A 295 -40.89 -7.96 15.07
CA LYS A 295 -42.30 -7.60 15.23
C LYS A 295 -43.15 -8.85 15.34
N VAL A 296 -44.15 -8.86 16.25
CA VAL A 296 -45.18 -9.89 16.36
C VAL A 296 -46.51 -9.32 15.90
N THR A 297 -47.32 -10.13 15.25
CA THR A 297 -48.66 -9.79 14.70
C THR A 297 -49.59 -10.99 14.87
N ASP A 298 -50.91 -10.79 14.72
CA ASP A 298 -51.96 -11.82 14.85
C ASP A 298 -51.74 -13.03 13.88
N PHE A 299 -51.02 -12.84 12.77
CA PHE A 299 -50.79 -13.88 11.77
C PHE A 299 -49.38 -14.47 11.81
N GLY A 300 -48.53 -14.02 12.70
CA GLY A 300 -47.17 -14.52 12.85
C GLY A 300 -46.15 -13.48 13.32
N ALA A 301 -44.87 -13.82 13.22
CA ALA A 301 -43.77 -12.94 13.60
C ALA A 301 -42.87 -12.61 12.42
N PHE A 302 -42.41 -11.36 12.36
CA PHE A 302 -41.35 -10.96 11.44
C PHE A 302 -40.00 -11.16 12.13
N ILE A 303 -39.12 -11.88 11.43
CA ILE A 303 -37.79 -12.24 11.91
C ILE A 303 -36.76 -11.59 10.99
N SER A 304 -35.88 -10.78 11.53
CA SER A 304 -34.76 -10.21 10.81
C SER A 304 -33.65 -11.25 10.67
N LEU A 305 -33.30 -11.58 9.42
CA LEU A 305 -32.33 -12.62 9.09
C LEU A 305 -30.94 -12.01 8.85
N THR A 306 -30.90 -10.93 8.08
CA THR A 306 -29.73 -10.12 7.77
C THR A 306 -30.14 -8.65 7.71
N PRO A 307 -29.22 -7.68 7.79
CA PRO A 307 -29.56 -6.26 7.70
C PRO A 307 -30.44 -5.94 6.49
N GLY A 308 -31.66 -5.46 6.74
CA GLY A 308 -32.63 -5.09 5.70
C GLY A 308 -33.40 -6.24 5.07
N LYS A 309 -33.31 -7.45 5.61
CA LYS A 309 -34.04 -8.64 5.12
C LYS A 309 -34.78 -9.32 6.26
N ASP A 310 -36.10 -9.12 6.28
CA ASP A 310 -37.02 -9.73 7.25
C ASP A 310 -37.84 -10.83 6.54
N GLY A 311 -38.04 -11.92 7.24
CA GLY A 311 -38.93 -13.00 6.81
C GLY A 311 -40.12 -13.17 7.74
N LEU A 312 -41.23 -13.70 7.20
CA LEU A 312 -42.42 -13.99 7.98
C LEU A 312 -42.42 -15.45 8.46
N LEU A 313 -42.38 -15.63 9.77
CA LEU A 313 -42.72 -16.88 10.41
C LEU A 313 -44.26 -16.90 10.68
N HIS A 314 -44.99 -17.57 9.81
CA HIS A 314 -46.46 -17.62 9.93
C HIS A 314 -46.88 -18.41 11.17
N ILE A 315 -48.00 -18.01 11.80
CA ILE A 315 -48.52 -18.64 13.03
C ILE A 315 -48.76 -20.17 12.88
N SER A 316 -49.08 -20.66 11.68
CA SER A 316 -49.22 -22.10 11.43
C SER A 316 -47.89 -22.87 11.55
N GLU A 317 -46.76 -22.23 11.28
CA GLU A 317 -45.42 -22.83 11.41
C GLU A 317 -44.92 -22.76 12.88
N MET A 318 -45.41 -21.82 13.67
CA MET A 318 -45.05 -21.67 15.09
C MET A 318 -45.51 -22.84 15.96
N ARG A 319 -46.48 -23.65 15.48
CA ARG A 319 -46.84 -24.89 16.15
C ARG A 319 -45.67 -25.82 16.42
N LYS A 320 -44.64 -25.76 15.58
CA LYS A 320 -43.42 -26.54 15.76
C LYS A 320 -42.68 -26.13 17.02
N LEU A 321 -42.67 -24.85 17.34
CA LEU A 321 -42.09 -24.30 18.59
C LEU A 321 -42.94 -24.57 19.83
N ASN A 322 -44.20 -24.90 19.65
CA ASN A 322 -45.16 -25.16 20.74
C ASN A 322 -45.49 -26.64 20.90
N GLY A 323 -44.53 -27.54 20.69
CA GLY A 323 -44.73 -28.98 20.85
C GLY A 323 -45.85 -29.57 19.95
N GLY A 324 -46.05 -29.01 18.75
CA GLY A 324 -47.05 -29.44 17.78
C GLY A 324 -48.49 -28.94 18.05
N LYS A 325 -48.75 -28.24 19.15
CA LYS A 325 -50.08 -27.72 19.50
C LYS A 325 -50.42 -26.47 18.67
N ARG A 326 -51.71 -26.28 18.42
CA ARG A 326 -52.17 -25.10 17.68
C ARG A 326 -51.89 -23.83 18.48
N VAL A 327 -51.22 -22.86 17.85
CA VAL A 327 -50.98 -21.55 18.38
C VAL A 327 -52.17 -20.64 18.03
N VAL A 328 -52.69 -19.93 19.00
CA VAL A 328 -53.84 -18.99 18.82
C VAL A 328 -53.30 -17.57 18.76
N ASP A 329 -52.28 -17.26 19.57
CA ASP A 329 -51.61 -15.96 19.58
C ASP A 329 -50.11 -16.20 19.38
N ALA A 330 -49.49 -15.40 18.51
CA ALA A 330 -48.08 -15.53 18.21
C ALA A 330 -47.20 -15.02 19.41
N GLU A 331 -47.70 -14.12 20.22
CA GLU A 331 -47.04 -13.62 21.42
C GLU A 331 -46.91 -14.67 22.53
N ASP A 332 -47.71 -15.73 22.50
CA ASP A 332 -47.61 -16.85 23.45
C ASP A 332 -46.37 -17.75 23.16
N VAL A 333 -45.78 -17.63 21.97
CA VAL A 333 -44.69 -18.52 21.50
C VAL A 333 -43.38 -17.79 21.30
N VAL A 334 -43.41 -16.55 20.81
CA VAL A 334 -42.22 -15.74 20.55
C VAL A 334 -42.41 -14.29 21.01
N SER A 335 -41.34 -13.70 21.46
CA SER A 335 -41.31 -12.29 21.91
C SER A 335 -40.36 -11.43 21.06
N VAL A 336 -40.64 -10.15 20.91
CA VAL A 336 -39.74 -9.20 20.24
C VAL A 336 -38.37 -9.19 20.92
N GLY A 337 -37.30 -9.30 20.12
CA GLY A 337 -35.92 -9.42 20.58
C GLY A 337 -35.43 -10.87 20.79
N GLN A 338 -36.34 -11.85 20.77
CA GLN A 338 -35.95 -13.27 20.87
C GLN A 338 -35.25 -13.75 19.62
N LYS A 339 -34.21 -14.57 19.80
CA LYS A 339 -33.51 -15.27 18.70
C LYS A 339 -34.19 -16.58 18.42
N VAL A 340 -34.49 -16.82 17.16
CA VAL A 340 -35.14 -18.05 16.67
C VAL A 340 -34.37 -18.57 15.48
N GLN A 341 -34.06 -19.88 15.51
CA GLN A 341 -33.46 -20.56 14.37
C GLN A 341 -34.53 -20.90 13.35
N VAL A 342 -34.38 -20.39 12.13
CA VAL A 342 -35.37 -20.53 11.06
C VAL A 342 -34.74 -20.93 9.74
N GLU A 343 -35.52 -21.62 8.91
CA GLU A 343 -35.17 -22.00 7.55
C GLU A 343 -36.10 -21.28 6.56
N ILE A 344 -35.58 -20.81 5.45
CA ILE A 344 -36.36 -20.19 4.38
C ILE A 344 -37.06 -21.27 3.60
N THR A 345 -38.39 -21.27 3.66
CA THR A 345 -39.21 -22.29 2.97
C THR A 345 -39.72 -21.85 1.61
N LYS A 346 -39.87 -20.55 1.41
CA LYS A 346 -40.35 -19.96 0.16
C LYS A 346 -39.94 -18.52 0.02
N ILE A 347 -39.64 -18.11 -1.21
CA ILE A 347 -39.48 -16.72 -1.62
C ILE A 347 -40.53 -16.41 -2.67
N ASP A 348 -41.36 -15.39 -2.44
CA ASP A 348 -42.41 -15.01 -3.41
C ASP A 348 -41.86 -14.12 -4.52
N ASP A 349 -42.67 -13.87 -5.58
CA ASP A 349 -42.27 -13.04 -6.74
C ASP A 349 -41.96 -11.58 -6.37
N ARG A 350 -42.29 -11.15 -5.15
CA ARG A 350 -41.98 -9.81 -4.58
C ARG A 350 -40.80 -9.83 -3.63
N GLY A 351 -40.09 -10.97 -3.52
CA GLY A 351 -38.93 -11.14 -2.66
C GLY A 351 -39.24 -11.27 -1.16
N LYS A 352 -40.53 -11.56 -0.78
CA LYS A 352 -40.87 -11.81 0.61
C LYS A 352 -40.51 -13.24 1.00
N LEU A 353 -39.85 -13.36 2.16
CA LEU A 353 -39.34 -14.62 2.69
C LEU A 353 -40.39 -15.26 3.63
N SER A 354 -40.71 -16.50 3.40
CA SER A 354 -41.52 -17.33 4.33
C SER A 354 -40.57 -18.25 5.08
N LEU A 355 -40.75 -18.30 6.39
CA LEU A 355 -39.87 -19.00 7.31
C LEU A 355 -40.58 -20.19 7.97
N SER A 356 -39.80 -21.21 8.32
CA SER A 356 -40.21 -22.30 9.21
C SER A 356 -39.15 -22.41 10.34
N PRO A 357 -39.53 -22.65 11.59
CA PRO A 357 -38.57 -22.82 12.64
C PRO A 357 -37.81 -24.15 12.48
N VAL A 358 -36.52 -24.12 12.78
CA VAL A 358 -35.69 -25.34 12.89
C VAL A 358 -35.64 -25.73 14.35
N ILE A 359 -36.02 -26.96 14.64
CA ILE A 359 -35.91 -27.54 15.98
C ILE A 359 -34.76 -28.52 15.90
N ASP A 360 -33.71 -28.28 16.68
CA ASP A 360 -32.64 -29.26 16.86
C ASP A 360 -33.17 -30.47 17.59
N ALA A 361 -32.70 -31.64 17.20
CA ALA A 361 -33.25 -32.92 17.72
C ALA A 361 -33.01 -33.16 19.23
N GLU A 362 -32.29 -32.21 19.90
CA GLU A 362 -32.04 -32.28 21.35
C GLU A 362 -33.14 -31.59 22.20
N ASP A 363 -34.04 -30.80 21.63
CA ASP A 363 -35.12 -30.10 22.36
C ASP A 363 -36.50 -30.83 22.20
N ALA A 364 -36.49 -32.05 21.76
CA ALA A 364 -37.72 -32.82 21.45
C ALA A 364 -38.02 -33.95 22.47
N GLU A 365 -37.47 -33.87 23.71
CA GLU A 365 -37.88 -34.77 24.83
C GLU A 365 -38.66 -34.05 25.92
#